data_6652f89ae9d5941d1ed41ff1dcac43d0
#
_entry.id   6652f89ae9d5941d1ed41ff1dcac43d0
#
_cell.length_a   1.000
_cell.length_b   1.000
_cell.length_c   1.000
_cell.angle_alpha   90.00
_cell.angle_beta   90.00
_cell.angle_gamma   90.00
#
_symmetry.space_group_name_H-M   'P 1'
#
loop_
_entity.id
_entity.type
_entity.pdbx_description
1 polymer ?
#
loop_
_entity_poly.entity_id
_entity_poly.type
_entity_poly.pdbx_seq_one_letter_code
_entity_poly.pdbx_strand_id
1 'polypeptide(L)'
;MIQDMDKVIEEAKADILPFESWERLKGETTLAYAAFCAFRDLGGERSIRKAVETVEADEGLRMKRYNVWRGWSTQFKWRERAADYDRYVEKLKQAELRKTIEAQGELHREVTGKMLDVVKKKLDGMNPADLSQGNLTEWVQTAIKAEREAAGLVASNGKAEPKQGELNFVSDFQGL
;
A
#
# COMPACT_ATOMS: atom_id res chain seq x y z
N MET A 1 -7.03 8.29 -19.20
CA MET A 1 -7.06 7.71 -17.84
C MET A 1 -5.83 6.83 -17.54
N ILE A 2 -5.45 5.84 -18.36
CA ILE A 2 -4.19 5.07 -18.16
C ILE A 2 -2.94 5.96 -18.32
N GLN A 3 -2.94 6.89 -19.26
CA GLN A 3 -1.84 7.85 -19.48
C GLN A 3 -1.62 8.82 -18.30
N ASP A 4 -2.65 9.08 -17.51
CA ASP A 4 -2.55 9.96 -16.33
C ASP A 4 -1.85 9.27 -15.14
N MET A 5 -1.94 7.95 -15.07
CA MET A 5 -1.32 7.18 -13.99
C MET A 5 0.17 6.91 -14.20
N ASP A 6 0.59 6.71 -15.45
CA ASP A 6 2.02 6.65 -15.76
C ASP A 6 2.68 7.99 -15.43
N LYS A 7 1.95 9.10 -15.61
CA LYS A 7 2.39 10.43 -15.21
C LYS A 7 2.48 10.58 -13.68
N VAL A 8 1.53 10.07 -12.91
CA VAL A 8 1.57 10.05 -11.44
C VAL A 8 2.72 9.18 -10.92
N ILE A 9 3.03 8.07 -11.58
CA ILE A 9 4.18 7.22 -11.24
C ILE A 9 5.49 7.94 -11.61
N GLU A 10 5.55 8.63 -12.74
CA GLU A 10 6.71 9.44 -13.14
C GLU A 10 6.86 10.69 -12.25
N GLU A 11 5.79 11.34 -11.85
CA GLU A 11 5.82 12.45 -10.89
C GLU A 11 6.23 11.97 -9.49
N ALA A 12 5.75 10.81 -9.04
CA ALA A 12 6.22 10.18 -7.80
C ALA A 12 7.70 9.75 -7.88
N LYS A 13 8.20 9.40 -9.06
CA LYS A 13 9.63 9.16 -9.30
C LYS A 13 10.43 10.47 -9.40
N ALA A 14 9.85 11.54 -9.94
CA ALA A 14 10.50 12.85 -10.05
C ALA A 14 10.64 13.58 -8.71
N ASP A 15 9.77 13.32 -7.74
CA ASP A 15 9.89 13.79 -6.34
C ASP A 15 10.95 12.99 -5.54
N ILE A 16 11.49 11.94 -6.12
CA ILE A 16 12.61 11.19 -5.58
C ILE A 16 13.87 11.90 -6.04
N LEU A 17 14.58 12.49 -5.09
CA LEU A 17 15.85 13.23 -5.22
C LEU A 17 16.66 12.87 -6.48
N PRO A 18 17.26 13.83 -7.18
CA PRO A 18 18.00 13.63 -8.43
C PRO A 18 19.23 12.72 -8.30
N PHE A 19 19.50 12.20 -7.11
CA PHE A 19 20.51 11.21 -6.79
C PHE A 19 19.89 10.20 -5.82
N GLU A 20 19.73 8.96 -6.26
CA GLU A 20 19.26 7.87 -5.42
C GLU A 20 20.31 7.57 -4.36
N SER A 21 20.07 8.04 -3.13
CA SER A 21 21.03 7.96 -2.01
C SER A 21 21.48 6.53 -1.69
N TRP A 22 20.70 5.54 -2.12
CA TRP A 22 21.03 4.11 -1.99
C TRP A 22 21.86 3.54 -3.14
N GLU A 23 22.16 4.30 -4.19
CA GLU A 23 23.11 3.90 -5.22
C GLU A 23 24.55 4.00 -4.73
N ARG A 24 25.46 3.38 -5.48
CA ARG A 24 26.87 3.37 -5.15
C ARG A 24 27.47 4.78 -5.14
N LEU A 25 27.97 5.19 -4.00
CA LEU A 25 28.57 6.52 -3.82
C LEU A 25 29.93 6.63 -4.51
N LYS A 26 30.28 7.87 -4.88
CA LYS A 26 31.62 8.18 -5.37
C LYS A 26 32.65 7.87 -4.27
N GLY A 27 33.63 7.02 -4.57
CA GLY A 27 34.64 6.58 -3.60
C GLY A 27 34.26 5.35 -2.78
N GLU A 28 33.04 4.84 -2.91
CA GLU A 28 32.64 3.56 -2.35
C GLU A 28 33.14 2.42 -3.24
N THR A 29 33.85 1.46 -2.67
CA THR A 29 34.31 0.28 -3.43
C THR A 29 33.14 -0.63 -3.78
N THR A 30 33.29 -1.44 -4.83
CA THR A 30 32.26 -2.44 -5.21
C THR A 30 31.97 -3.39 -4.05
N LEU A 31 32.98 -3.75 -3.27
CA LEU A 31 32.82 -4.65 -2.12
C LEU A 31 32.05 -3.97 -0.97
N ALA A 32 32.32 -2.69 -0.69
CA ALA A 32 31.60 -1.91 0.32
C ALA A 32 30.15 -1.70 -0.09
N TYR A 33 29.89 -1.44 -1.37
CA TYR A 33 28.53 -1.32 -1.88
C TYR A 33 27.75 -2.65 -1.84
N ALA A 34 28.37 -3.78 -2.21
CA ALA A 34 27.76 -5.10 -2.06
C ALA A 34 27.41 -5.42 -0.59
N ALA A 35 28.28 -5.04 0.33
CA ALA A 35 28.04 -5.18 1.76
C ALA A 35 26.88 -4.27 2.25
N PHE A 36 26.78 -3.05 1.70
CA PHE A 36 25.62 -2.17 1.94
C PHE A 36 24.33 -2.79 1.43
N CYS A 37 24.30 -3.35 0.22
CA CYS A 37 23.12 -4.03 -0.33
C CYS A 37 22.68 -5.17 0.58
N ALA A 38 23.60 -6.03 1.04
CA ALA A 38 23.29 -7.10 1.98
C ALA A 38 22.69 -6.57 3.31
N PHE A 39 23.19 -5.43 3.80
CA PHE A 39 22.63 -4.77 4.99
C PHE A 39 21.24 -4.16 4.69
N ARG A 40 21.08 -3.45 3.57
CA ARG A 40 19.85 -2.80 3.15
C ARG A 40 18.69 -3.81 3.00
N ASP A 41 18.96 -4.93 2.36
CA ASP A 41 17.95 -5.93 1.97
C ASP A 41 17.41 -6.74 3.15
N LEU A 42 18.00 -6.61 4.34
CA LEU A 42 17.45 -7.18 5.58
C LEU A 42 16.19 -6.46 6.11
N GLY A 43 15.84 -5.31 5.55
CA GLY A 43 14.63 -4.59 5.94
C GLY A 43 14.63 -4.11 7.40
N GLY A 44 13.46 -4.17 8.06
CA GLY A 44 13.28 -3.63 9.42
C GLY A 44 14.17 -4.25 10.50
N GLU A 45 14.61 -5.48 10.30
CA GLU A 45 15.47 -6.19 11.28
C GLU A 45 16.97 -6.09 10.99
N ARG A 46 17.37 -5.12 10.18
CA ARG A 46 18.75 -4.98 9.73
C ARG A 46 19.73 -4.69 10.86
N SER A 47 20.82 -5.45 10.86
CA SER A 47 22.00 -5.17 11.65
C SER A 47 23.26 -5.57 10.88
N ILE A 48 24.38 -4.93 11.16
CA ILE A 48 25.65 -5.28 10.50
C ILE A 48 26.01 -6.74 10.80
N ARG A 49 25.75 -7.21 12.03
CA ARG A 49 25.98 -8.60 12.41
C ARG A 49 25.18 -9.57 11.55
N LYS A 50 23.84 -9.37 11.47
CA LYS A 50 22.97 -10.21 10.62
C LYS A 50 23.43 -10.16 9.17
N ALA A 51 23.76 -9.00 8.64
CA ALA A 51 24.23 -8.87 7.27
C ALA A 51 25.55 -9.61 7.00
N VAL A 52 26.47 -9.61 7.95
CA VAL A 52 27.70 -10.41 7.85
C VAL A 52 27.39 -11.91 7.90
N GLU A 53 26.48 -12.34 8.76
CA GLU A 53 26.07 -13.75 8.91
C GLU A 53 25.43 -14.30 7.62
N THR A 54 24.72 -13.47 6.85
CA THR A 54 24.13 -13.90 5.56
C THR A 54 25.17 -14.13 4.46
N VAL A 55 26.35 -13.50 4.56
CA VAL A 55 27.36 -13.52 3.49
C VAL A 55 28.59 -14.35 3.87
N GLU A 56 28.83 -14.58 5.15
CA GLU A 56 30.03 -15.26 5.65
C GLU A 56 29.65 -16.46 6.51
N ALA A 57 29.94 -17.65 6.01
CA ALA A 57 29.72 -18.90 6.72
C ALA A 57 30.74 -19.16 7.84
N ASP A 58 32.00 -18.72 7.62
CA ASP A 58 33.10 -18.92 8.56
C ASP A 58 33.00 -17.97 9.76
N GLU A 59 32.84 -18.52 10.94
CA GLU A 59 32.69 -17.75 12.19
C GLU A 59 33.95 -16.94 12.53
N GLY A 60 35.14 -17.48 12.24
CA GLY A 60 36.39 -16.76 12.47
C GLY A 60 36.56 -15.52 11.57
N LEU A 61 35.99 -15.53 10.38
CA LEU A 61 36.00 -14.43 9.46
C LEU A 61 34.90 -13.40 9.72
N ARG A 62 33.79 -13.80 10.35
CA ARG A 62 32.64 -12.91 10.66
C ARG A 62 33.07 -11.70 11.48
N MET A 63 33.89 -11.88 12.51
CA MET A 63 34.33 -10.77 13.36
C MET A 63 35.22 -9.78 12.60
N LYS A 64 36.08 -10.27 11.71
CA LYS A 64 36.92 -9.39 10.86
C LYS A 64 36.05 -8.60 9.90
N ARG A 65 35.10 -9.23 9.21
CA ARG A 65 34.14 -8.56 8.33
C ARG A 65 33.28 -7.56 9.08
N TYR A 66 32.75 -7.92 10.24
CA TYR A 66 31.95 -7.04 11.07
C TYR A 66 32.67 -5.72 11.37
N ASN A 67 33.92 -5.77 11.76
CA ASN A 67 34.71 -4.58 12.08
C ASN A 67 34.92 -3.68 10.84
N VAL A 68 35.19 -4.28 9.69
CA VAL A 68 35.33 -3.57 8.42
C VAL A 68 34.00 -2.94 8.01
N TRP A 69 32.91 -3.69 8.05
CA TRP A 69 31.59 -3.21 7.64
C TRP A 69 31.06 -2.11 8.57
N ARG A 70 31.37 -2.21 9.85
CA ARG A 70 31.06 -1.14 10.81
C ARG A 70 31.73 0.19 10.42
N GLY A 71 33.00 0.15 9.98
CA GLY A 71 33.70 1.32 9.45
C GLY A 71 33.01 1.88 8.19
N TRP A 72 32.70 1.03 7.21
CA TRP A 72 32.00 1.44 6.00
C TRP A 72 30.58 1.97 6.29
N SER A 73 29.86 1.35 7.22
CA SER A 73 28.53 1.79 7.62
C SER A 73 28.51 3.23 8.14
N THR A 74 29.53 3.60 8.92
CA THR A 74 29.67 4.98 9.41
C THR A 74 30.11 5.91 8.28
N GLN A 75 31.13 5.52 7.52
CA GLN A 75 31.68 6.31 6.44
C GLN A 75 30.66 6.63 5.33
N PHE A 76 29.87 5.64 4.94
CA PHE A 76 28.91 5.73 3.83
C PHE A 76 27.45 5.84 4.30
N LYS A 77 27.21 6.16 5.55
CA LYS A 77 25.87 6.44 6.13
C LYS A 77 24.80 5.38 5.80
N TRP A 78 25.13 4.12 5.96
CA TRP A 78 24.28 3.00 5.56
C TRP A 78 22.85 3.06 6.13
N ARG A 79 22.69 3.51 7.40
CA ARG A 79 21.38 3.60 8.04
C ARG A 79 20.47 4.60 7.35
N GLU A 80 21.00 5.77 7.03
CA GLU A 80 20.25 6.84 6.35
C GLU A 80 19.86 6.38 4.95
N ARG A 81 20.83 5.88 4.18
CA ARG A 81 20.62 5.36 2.82
C ARG A 81 19.60 4.20 2.77
N ALA A 82 19.66 3.29 3.71
CA ALA A 82 18.72 2.18 3.80
C ALA A 82 17.32 2.66 4.18
N ALA A 83 17.20 3.67 5.05
CA ALA A 83 15.91 4.27 5.36
C ALA A 83 15.31 5.03 4.16
N ASP A 84 16.14 5.68 3.35
CA ASP A 84 15.68 6.32 2.10
C ASP A 84 15.16 5.27 1.11
N TYR A 85 15.88 4.15 0.96
CA TYR A 85 15.46 3.04 0.13
C TYR A 85 14.13 2.44 0.61
N ASP A 86 13.94 2.24 1.91
CA ASP A 86 12.69 1.72 2.46
C ASP A 86 11.52 2.66 2.15
N ARG A 87 11.72 3.98 2.28
CA ARG A 87 10.70 4.97 1.93
C ARG A 87 10.35 4.94 0.45
N TYR A 88 11.35 4.74 -0.40
CA TYR A 88 11.13 4.58 -1.83
C TYR A 88 10.30 3.33 -2.15
N VAL A 89 10.69 2.17 -1.62
CA VAL A 89 9.99 0.91 -1.82
C VAL A 89 8.56 0.99 -1.29
N GLU A 90 8.34 1.65 -0.15
CA GLU A 90 7.00 1.85 0.41
C GLU A 90 6.12 2.72 -0.51
N LYS A 91 6.66 3.83 -1.03
CA LYS A 91 5.95 4.66 -2.02
C LYS A 91 5.56 3.87 -3.27
N LEU A 92 6.47 3.04 -3.79
CA LEU A 92 6.18 2.19 -4.95
C LEU A 92 5.06 1.19 -4.66
N LYS A 93 5.09 0.51 -3.51
CA LYS A 93 4.03 -0.42 -3.10
C LYS A 93 2.68 0.27 -2.97
N GLN A 94 2.65 1.48 -2.39
CA GLN A 94 1.42 2.25 -2.26
C GLN A 94 0.87 2.69 -3.62
N ALA A 95 1.74 3.09 -4.55
CA ALA A 95 1.33 3.46 -5.91
C ALA A 95 0.75 2.26 -6.66
N GLU A 96 1.39 1.09 -6.56
CA GLU A 96 0.91 -0.16 -7.16
C GLU A 96 -0.43 -0.60 -6.56
N LEU A 97 -0.57 -0.53 -5.23
CA LEU A 97 -1.82 -0.85 -4.55
C LEU A 97 -2.97 0.06 -5.00
N ARG A 98 -2.73 1.38 -5.10
CA ARG A 98 -3.72 2.34 -5.63
C ARG A 98 -4.16 1.96 -7.04
N LYS A 99 -3.20 1.67 -7.92
CA LYS A 99 -3.48 1.22 -9.31
C LYS A 99 -4.36 -0.03 -9.34
N THR A 100 -4.08 -0.99 -8.48
CA THR A 100 -4.87 -2.22 -8.37
C THR A 100 -6.30 -1.94 -7.90
N ILE A 101 -6.45 -1.10 -6.86
CA ILE A 101 -7.78 -0.72 -6.33
C ILE A 101 -8.60 0.03 -7.39
N GLU A 102 -7.99 0.94 -8.12
CA GLU A 102 -8.67 1.69 -9.19
C GLU A 102 -9.12 0.77 -10.32
N ALA A 103 -8.25 -0.13 -10.79
CA ALA A 103 -8.60 -1.11 -11.83
C ALA A 103 -9.75 -2.03 -11.39
N GLN A 104 -9.73 -2.51 -10.14
CA GLN A 104 -10.83 -3.29 -9.59
C GLN A 104 -12.12 -2.47 -9.50
N GLY A 105 -12.03 -1.20 -9.08
CA GLY A 105 -13.18 -0.30 -9.01
C GLY A 105 -13.79 -0.03 -10.38
N GLU A 106 -12.99 0.09 -11.44
CA GLU A 106 -13.48 0.23 -12.81
C GLU A 106 -14.20 -1.05 -13.30
N LEU A 107 -13.59 -2.19 -13.07
CA LEU A 107 -14.20 -3.47 -13.42
C LEU A 107 -15.55 -3.67 -12.71
N HIS A 108 -15.62 -3.38 -11.42
CA HIS A 108 -16.86 -3.47 -10.64
C HIS A 108 -17.94 -2.52 -11.19
N ARG A 109 -17.57 -1.28 -11.51
CA ARG A 109 -18.50 -0.30 -12.12
C ARG A 109 -19.03 -0.78 -13.47
N GLU A 110 -18.15 -1.31 -14.31
CA GLU A 110 -18.54 -1.86 -15.63
C GLU A 110 -19.53 -3.03 -15.48
N VAL A 111 -19.18 -4.00 -14.63
CA VAL A 111 -20.05 -5.19 -14.40
C VAL A 111 -21.38 -4.77 -13.78
N THR A 112 -21.36 -3.92 -12.76
CA THR A 112 -22.58 -3.42 -12.12
C THR A 112 -23.44 -2.63 -13.10
N GLY A 113 -22.84 -1.78 -13.94
CA GLY A 113 -23.53 -1.05 -14.99
C GLY A 113 -24.25 -2.00 -15.96
N LYS A 114 -23.55 -3.03 -16.46
CA LYS A 114 -24.18 -4.03 -17.34
C LYS A 114 -25.33 -4.78 -16.65
N MET A 115 -25.20 -5.12 -15.38
CA MET A 115 -26.27 -5.77 -14.62
C MET A 115 -27.47 -4.85 -14.46
N LEU A 116 -27.26 -3.57 -14.13
CA LEU A 116 -28.35 -2.59 -14.04
C LEU A 116 -29.05 -2.35 -15.38
N ASP A 117 -28.33 -2.34 -16.50
CA ASP A 117 -28.90 -2.25 -17.83
C ASP A 117 -29.82 -3.45 -18.15
N VAL A 118 -29.43 -4.65 -17.77
CA VAL A 118 -30.25 -5.86 -17.92
C VAL A 118 -31.52 -5.76 -17.08
N VAL A 119 -31.38 -5.34 -15.81
CA VAL A 119 -32.52 -5.13 -14.91
C VAL A 119 -33.49 -4.09 -15.47
N LYS A 120 -32.94 -2.94 -15.92
CA LYS A 120 -33.72 -1.86 -16.51
C LYS A 120 -34.51 -2.33 -17.73
N LYS A 121 -33.86 -3.01 -18.68
CA LYS A 121 -34.54 -3.58 -19.85
C LYS A 121 -35.66 -4.54 -19.46
N LYS A 122 -35.46 -5.36 -18.41
CA LYS A 122 -36.48 -6.26 -17.91
C LYS A 122 -37.65 -5.50 -17.31
N LEU A 123 -37.40 -4.47 -16.52
CA LEU A 123 -38.42 -3.61 -15.93
C LEU A 123 -39.25 -2.88 -17.00
N ASP A 124 -38.61 -2.31 -18.02
CA ASP A 124 -39.25 -1.60 -19.13
C ASP A 124 -40.20 -2.50 -19.94
N GLY A 125 -39.91 -3.80 -19.98
CA GLY A 125 -40.73 -4.81 -20.68
C GLY A 125 -41.78 -5.53 -19.81
N MET A 126 -41.87 -5.21 -18.52
CA MET A 126 -42.83 -5.84 -17.60
C MET A 126 -44.19 -5.14 -17.65
N ASN A 127 -45.25 -5.95 -17.67
CA ASN A 127 -46.62 -5.42 -17.51
C ASN A 127 -46.88 -5.23 -16.00
N PRO A 128 -47.20 -4.01 -15.53
CA PRO A 128 -47.53 -3.80 -14.11
C PRO A 128 -48.66 -4.67 -13.57
N ALA A 129 -49.57 -5.16 -14.42
CA ALA A 129 -50.67 -6.04 -14.03
C ALA A 129 -50.20 -7.46 -13.62
N ASP A 130 -48.98 -7.85 -14.04
CA ASP A 130 -48.41 -9.17 -13.72
C ASP A 130 -47.71 -9.17 -12.34
N LEU A 131 -47.58 -8.01 -11.68
CA LEU A 131 -46.99 -7.89 -10.38
C LEU A 131 -48.01 -8.03 -9.25
N SER A 132 -47.75 -8.91 -8.30
CA SER A 132 -48.53 -8.97 -7.09
C SER A 132 -48.32 -7.71 -6.23
N GLN A 133 -49.34 -7.34 -5.43
CA GLN A 133 -49.26 -6.20 -4.52
C GLN A 133 -48.09 -6.34 -3.52
N GLY A 134 -47.76 -7.56 -3.08
CA GLY A 134 -46.62 -7.84 -2.20
C GLY A 134 -45.28 -7.54 -2.86
N ASN A 135 -45.10 -7.99 -4.11
CA ASN A 135 -43.88 -7.74 -4.88
C ASN A 135 -43.67 -6.24 -5.15
N LEU A 136 -44.73 -5.51 -5.47
CA LEU A 136 -44.66 -4.06 -5.66
C LEU A 136 -44.18 -3.34 -4.39
N THR A 137 -44.72 -3.71 -3.23
CA THR A 137 -44.31 -3.12 -1.95
C THR A 137 -42.86 -3.40 -1.65
N GLU A 138 -42.40 -4.62 -1.85
CA GLU A 138 -40.99 -5.02 -1.65
C GLU A 138 -40.05 -4.25 -2.59
N TRP A 139 -40.41 -4.12 -3.86
CA TRP A 139 -39.59 -3.37 -4.83
C TRP A 139 -39.49 -1.90 -4.50
N VAL A 140 -40.60 -1.27 -4.09
CA VAL A 140 -40.58 0.13 -3.66
C VAL A 140 -39.68 0.34 -2.43
N GLN A 141 -39.80 -0.56 -1.44
CA GLN A 141 -38.94 -0.48 -0.25
C GLN A 141 -37.46 -0.66 -0.60
N THR A 142 -37.15 -1.61 -1.48
CA THR A 142 -35.77 -1.86 -1.95
C THR A 142 -35.21 -0.66 -2.72
N ALA A 143 -36.02 -0.07 -3.61
CA ALA A 143 -35.61 1.11 -4.38
C ALA A 143 -35.34 2.33 -3.47
N ILE A 144 -36.23 2.60 -2.51
CA ILE A 144 -36.06 3.69 -1.55
C ILE A 144 -34.80 3.47 -0.69
N LYS A 145 -34.57 2.22 -0.26
CA LYS A 145 -33.36 1.88 0.51
C LYS A 145 -32.09 2.11 -0.31
N ALA A 146 -32.04 1.62 -1.54
CA ALA A 146 -30.90 1.80 -2.43
C ALA A 146 -30.65 3.29 -2.75
N GLU A 147 -31.69 4.09 -2.96
CA GLU A 147 -31.59 5.53 -3.19
C GLU A 147 -30.99 6.26 -1.96
N ARG A 148 -31.46 5.91 -0.76
CA ARG A 148 -30.92 6.50 0.48
C ARG A 148 -29.46 6.12 0.71
N GLU A 149 -29.09 4.87 0.44
CA GLU A 149 -27.70 4.41 0.53
C GLU A 149 -26.81 5.14 -0.49
N ALA A 150 -27.25 5.28 -1.72
CA ALA A 150 -26.54 6.01 -2.77
C ALA A 150 -26.39 7.50 -2.47
N ALA A 151 -27.38 8.11 -1.81
CA ALA A 151 -27.35 9.51 -1.37
C ALA A 151 -26.53 9.71 -0.08
N GLY A 152 -25.92 8.66 0.48
CA GLY A 152 -25.20 8.73 1.77
C GLY A 152 -26.12 8.97 2.98
N LEU A 153 -27.43 8.87 2.80
CA LEU A 153 -28.44 9.00 3.85
C LEU A 153 -28.72 7.63 4.49
N VAL A 154 -27.66 6.97 4.98
CA VAL A 154 -27.86 5.76 5.78
C VAL A 154 -28.50 6.18 7.09
N ALA A 155 -29.79 5.86 7.25
CA ALA A 155 -30.43 5.99 8.54
C ALA A 155 -29.65 5.10 9.52
N SER A 156 -29.06 5.69 10.53
CA SER A 156 -28.52 5.01 11.68
C SER A 156 -29.65 4.33 12.44
N ASN A 157 -30.11 3.19 11.94
CA ASN A 157 -30.91 2.29 12.73
C ASN A 157 -29.97 1.70 13.78
N GLY A 158 -30.14 2.19 15.01
CA GLY A 158 -29.37 1.84 16.19
C GLY A 158 -29.20 0.33 16.36
N LYS A 159 -28.09 -0.18 15.87
CA LYS A 159 -27.42 -1.36 16.37
C LYS A 159 -25.91 -1.16 16.16
N ALA A 160 -25.27 -0.95 17.30
CA ALA A 160 -23.83 -1.04 17.53
C ALA A 160 -22.98 -0.19 16.56
N GLU A 161 -22.68 1.02 17.01
CA GLU A 161 -21.42 1.65 16.65
C GLU A 161 -20.31 0.60 16.71
N PRO A 162 -19.53 0.38 15.63
CA PRO A 162 -18.23 -0.22 15.80
C PRO A 162 -17.52 0.74 16.75
N LYS A 163 -17.22 0.29 17.97
CA LYS A 163 -16.34 1.01 18.88
C LYS A 163 -15.13 1.40 18.02
N GLN A 164 -15.00 2.69 17.73
CA GLN A 164 -13.75 3.25 17.28
C GLN A 164 -12.74 2.79 18.33
N GLY A 165 -11.91 1.82 17.93
CA GLY A 165 -10.73 1.49 18.69
C GLY A 165 -9.95 2.79 18.75
N GLU A 166 -10.02 3.47 19.88
CA GLU A 166 -9.04 4.48 20.22
C GLU A 166 -7.69 3.83 20.03
N LEU A 167 -7.02 4.19 18.93
CA LEU A 167 -5.60 4.05 18.82
C LEU A 167 -5.02 5.02 19.85
N ASN A 168 -5.04 4.58 21.10
CA ASN A 168 -4.22 5.18 22.13
C ASN A 168 -2.78 4.93 21.72
N PHE A 169 -2.22 5.88 21.00
CA PHE A 169 -0.78 6.08 20.95
C PHE A 169 -0.37 6.46 22.38
N VAL A 170 -0.16 5.45 23.21
CA VAL A 170 0.51 5.62 24.47
C VAL A 170 1.93 6.05 24.13
N SER A 171 2.19 7.32 24.41
CA SER A 171 3.51 7.93 24.42
C SER A 171 4.30 7.34 25.60
N ASP A 172 4.80 6.12 25.49
CA ASP A 172 5.78 5.55 26.40
C ASP A 172 7.19 5.86 25.90
N PHE A 173 7.54 7.14 25.92
CA PHE A 173 8.93 7.57 25.92
C PHE A 173 9.14 8.65 26.99
N GLN A 174 9.01 8.23 28.27
CA GLN A 174 9.69 8.92 29.37
C GLN A 174 10.37 7.87 30.25
N GLY A 175 11.68 7.86 30.18
CA GLY A 175 12.55 7.25 31.19
C GLY A 175 13.41 6.09 30.69
N LEU A 176 14.58 6.38 30.19
CA LEU A 176 15.91 5.94 30.66
C LEU A 176 16.99 6.54 29.76
#